data_34049e0275d46a4e4c8826bd258d2610
#
_entry.id   34049e0275d46a4e4c8826bd258d2610
#
_cell.length_a   1.000
_cell.length_b   1.000
_cell.length_c   1.000
_cell.angle_alpha   90.00
_cell.angle_beta   90.00
_cell.angle_gamma   90.00
#
_symmetry.space_group_name_H-M   'P 1'
#
loop_
_entity.id
_entity.type
_entity.pdbx_description
1 polymer ?
#
loop_
_entity_poly.entity_id
_entity_poly.type
_entity_poly.pdbx_seq_one_letter_code
_entity_poly.pdbx_strand_id
1 'polypeptide(L)'
;MEKRLFTSECVTNGHPDKVADSISDAIVDACLAQDPGSRVACETMVSTNLCIICGEITTKAVVDYAQIARQTIRQIGYVYLGDGFDADSVQIQCHIHTQSADIALGTNDEVGGAGDQGMMFGGACNQTPEKMPLPAALSRALCRRLTQCIQSNDLLRPDGKTQVSVEYDEAGNAVAVDTVVVSVMHSPDFAMEELRKYIRKGVIAPVLAEYGFDIADVAHIHINPTGNFVIGGPNGDTGLTGRKIIVDTYGGYFSHGGGAFSGKDPTKVDRSGAYMARYMAKNLVEAGLASQVQVQLAYAIGVAQPVSVRVDSYGTGVISDEDMTALLRQCCDLTPAGIIRKLDLRRPIYADTAARGHFGLEGRPWEQTDLAPILKELAAKL
;
A
#
# COMPACT_ATOMS: atom_id res chain seq x y z
N MET A 1 -9.47 -13.72 31.41
CA MET A 1 -10.20 -13.52 30.12
C MET A 1 -9.20 -13.73 29.00
N GLU A 2 -9.65 -14.32 27.92
CA GLU A 2 -8.82 -14.47 26.72
C GLU A 2 -8.63 -13.08 26.06
N LYS A 3 -7.37 -12.75 25.67
CA LYS A 3 -7.04 -11.45 25.06
C LYS A 3 -7.66 -11.36 23.66
N ARG A 4 -8.27 -10.22 23.34
CA ARG A 4 -8.74 -9.92 21.98
C ARG A 4 -7.59 -9.29 21.20
N LEU A 5 -6.85 -10.09 20.44
CA LEU A 5 -5.71 -9.62 19.66
C LEU A 5 -6.09 -9.43 18.19
N PHE A 6 -5.59 -8.34 17.60
CA PHE A 6 -5.57 -8.17 16.15
C PHE A 6 -4.12 -7.95 15.69
N THR A 7 -3.74 -8.62 14.60
CA THR A 7 -2.37 -8.62 14.10
C THR A 7 -2.31 -8.09 12.68
N SER A 8 -1.38 -7.17 12.42
CA SER A 8 -1.02 -6.73 11.06
C SER A 8 0.47 -6.89 10.83
N GLU A 9 0.83 -7.10 9.57
CA GLU A 9 2.22 -7.17 9.14
C GLU A 9 2.54 -6.13 8.07
N CYS A 10 3.83 -5.84 7.91
CA CYS A 10 4.38 -5.06 6.83
C CYS A 10 5.71 -5.66 6.39
N VAL A 11 6.12 -5.37 5.15
CA VAL A 11 7.42 -5.78 4.62
C VAL A 11 8.17 -4.56 4.10
N THR A 12 9.51 -4.61 4.14
CA THR A 12 10.35 -3.53 3.59
C THR A 12 10.24 -3.48 2.07
N ASN A 13 10.70 -2.38 1.48
CA ASN A 13 10.82 -2.25 0.02
C ASN A 13 11.79 -3.25 -0.62
N GLY A 14 12.66 -3.87 0.18
CA GLY A 14 13.57 -4.93 -0.27
C GLY A 14 12.95 -6.33 -0.25
N HIS A 15 11.74 -6.52 0.28
CA HIS A 15 11.04 -7.78 0.13
C HIS A 15 10.79 -8.10 -1.37
N PRO A 16 10.95 -9.34 -1.85
CA PRO A 16 10.86 -9.68 -3.28
C PRO A 16 9.61 -9.14 -3.99
N ASP A 17 8.43 -9.33 -3.38
CA ASP A 17 7.18 -8.82 -3.95
C ASP A 17 7.17 -7.27 -4.00
N LYS A 18 7.76 -6.58 -3.02
CA LYS A 18 7.82 -5.11 -3.03
C LYS A 18 8.89 -4.56 -3.96
N VAL A 19 9.95 -5.31 -4.23
CA VAL A 19 10.89 -5.01 -5.33
C VAL A 19 10.14 -5.02 -6.66
N ALA A 20 9.33 -6.05 -6.90
CA ALA A 20 8.50 -6.16 -8.11
C ALA A 20 7.48 -5.02 -8.22
N ASP A 21 6.75 -4.72 -7.13
CA ASP A 21 5.81 -3.58 -7.06
C ASP A 21 6.51 -2.24 -7.36
N SER A 22 7.69 -2.02 -6.76
CA SER A 22 8.44 -0.78 -6.92
C SER A 22 8.93 -0.57 -8.36
N ILE A 23 9.38 -1.63 -9.03
CA ILE A 23 9.78 -1.58 -10.44
C ILE A 23 8.57 -1.26 -11.32
N SER A 24 7.45 -1.97 -11.11
CA SER A 24 6.23 -1.76 -11.89
C SER A 24 5.67 -0.35 -11.73
N ASP A 25 5.64 0.21 -10.51
CA ASP A 25 5.18 1.58 -10.28
C ASP A 25 6.17 2.65 -10.76
N ALA A 26 7.48 2.40 -10.72
CA ALA A 26 8.47 3.29 -11.32
C ALA A 26 8.29 3.39 -12.85
N ILE A 27 7.88 2.30 -13.50
CA ILE A 27 7.54 2.30 -14.93
C ILE A 27 6.25 3.09 -15.19
N VAL A 28 5.21 2.94 -14.36
CA VAL A 28 3.99 3.76 -14.44
C VAL A 28 4.33 5.24 -14.36
N ASP A 29 5.12 5.64 -13.37
CA ASP A 29 5.51 7.04 -13.17
C ASP A 29 6.33 7.58 -14.33
N ALA A 30 7.26 6.80 -14.88
CA ALA A 30 8.06 7.21 -16.02
C ALA A 30 7.23 7.42 -17.30
N CYS A 31 6.21 6.60 -17.51
CA CYS A 31 5.26 6.78 -18.61
C CYS A 31 4.40 8.04 -18.40
N LEU A 32 3.78 8.20 -17.22
CA LEU A 32 2.90 9.34 -16.93
C LEU A 32 3.64 10.68 -16.92
N ALA A 33 4.91 10.71 -16.53
CA ALA A 33 5.72 11.92 -16.53
C ALA A 33 5.90 12.52 -17.93
N GLN A 34 5.93 11.69 -18.98
CA GLN A 34 6.11 12.12 -20.37
C GLN A 34 4.77 12.14 -21.13
N ASP A 35 3.84 11.27 -20.80
CA ASP A 35 2.52 11.15 -21.41
C ASP A 35 1.46 10.85 -20.34
N PRO A 36 0.77 11.87 -19.80
CA PRO A 36 -0.30 11.68 -18.82
C PRO A 36 -1.48 10.82 -19.32
N GLY A 37 -1.57 10.59 -20.62
CA GLY A 37 -2.55 9.71 -21.26
C GLY A 37 -2.14 8.25 -21.34
N SER A 38 -0.96 7.88 -20.83
CA SER A 38 -0.44 6.51 -20.86
C SER A 38 -1.40 5.50 -20.26
N ARG A 39 -1.53 4.34 -20.92
CA ARG A 39 -2.23 3.15 -20.42
C ARG A 39 -1.18 2.11 -20.07
N VAL A 40 -1.12 1.74 -18.80
CA VAL A 40 -0.08 0.86 -18.27
C VAL A 40 -0.71 -0.27 -17.45
N ALA A 41 -0.38 -1.49 -17.81
CA ALA A 41 -0.58 -2.70 -17.04
C ALA A 41 0.76 -3.44 -17.05
N CYS A 42 1.60 -3.16 -16.07
CA CYS A 42 2.97 -3.64 -15.99
C CYS A 42 3.12 -4.60 -14.82
N GLU A 43 3.56 -5.81 -15.11
CA GLU A 43 3.84 -6.86 -14.13
C GLU A 43 5.36 -7.13 -14.11
N THR A 44 5.90 -7.32 -12.92
CA THR A 44 7.31 -7.65 -12.72
C THR A 44 7.42 -8.94 -11.90
N MET A 45 8.33 -9.83 -12.32
CA MET A 45 8.77 -10.97 -11.53
C MET A 45 10.27 -10.84 -11.25
N VAL A 46 10.67 -11.06 -10.00
CA VAL A 46 12.07 -11.09 -9.59
C VAL A 46 12.40 -12.41 -8.91
N SER A 47 13.59 -12.94 -9.20
CA SER A 47 14.11 -14.18 -8.61
C SER A 47 15.64 -14.14 -8.64
N THR A 48 16.32 -15.20 -8.22
CA THR A 48 17.79 -15.27 -8.25
C THR A 48 18.33 -14.83 -9.60
N ASN A 49 19.10 -13.73 -9.60
CA ASN A 49 19.75 -13.12 -10.77
C ASN A 49 18.83 -12.86 -11.98
N LEU A 50 17.51 -12.71 -11.77
CA LEU A 50 16.54 -12.53 -12.83
C LEU A 50 15.48 -11.48 -12.48
N CYS A 51 15.19 -10.60 -13.44
CA CYS A 51 14.05 -9.68 -13.40
C CYS A 51 13.32 -9.76 -14.76
N ILE A 52 12.05 -10.13 -14.75
CA ILE A 52 11.20 -10.16 -15.94
C ILE A 52 10.15 -9.05 -15.79
N ILE A 53 10.04 -8.20 -16.81
CA ILE A 53 9.05 -7.12 -16.91
C ILE A 53 8.16 -7.49 -18.09
N CYS A 54 6.87 -7.63 -17.86
CA CYS A 54 5.90 -7.98 -18.90
C CYS A 54 4.60 -7.21 -18.72
N GLY A 55 3.75 -7.23 -19.76
CA GLY A 55 2.44 -6.59 -19.72
C GLY A 55 2.15 -5.73 -20.94
N GLU A 56 1.11 -4.90 -20.83
CA GLU A 56 0.61 -4.08 -21.92
C GLU A 56 0.80 -2.59 -21.59
N ILE A 57 1.54 -1.87 -22.45
CA ILE A 57 1.78 -0.43 -22.31
C ILE A 57 1.48 0.26 -23.65
N THR A 58 0.54 1.20 -23.61
CA THR A 58 0.24 2.11 -24.72
C THR A 58 0.58 3.53 -24.27
N THR A 59 1.63 4.10 -24.85
CA THR A 59 2.15 5.42 -24.47
C THR A 59 2.88 6.08 -25.62
N LYS A 60 2.97 7.41 -25.58
CA LYS A 60 3.87 8.21 -26.43
C LYS A 60 5.23 8.45 -25.79
N ALA A 61 5.38 8.06 -24.51
CA ALA A 61 6.63 8.18 -23.77
C ALA A 61 7.71 7.25 -24.35
N VAL A 62 8.95 7.70 -24.31
CA VAL A 62 10.13 6.88 -24.62
C VAL A 62 10.77 6.46 -23.31
N VAL A 63 10.60 5.19 -22.94
CA VAL A 63 10.97 4.66 -21.63
C VAL A 63 11.90 3.46 -21.79
N ASP A 64 13.06 3.52 -21.14
CA ASP A 64 13.95 2.36 -20.98
C ASP A 64 13.58 1.58 -19.72
N TYR A 65 12.75 0.57 -19.88
CA TYR A 65 12.24 -0.25 -18.77
C TYR A 65 13.36 -0.96 -18.00
N ALA A 66 14.38 -1.45 -18.71
CA ALA A 66 15.49 -2.16 -18.10
C ALA A 66 16.35 -1.21 -17.23
N GLN A 67 16.58 0.02 -17.70
CA GLN A 67 17.32 1.03 -16.93
C GLN A 67 16.53 1.45 -15.68
N ILE A 68 15.21 1.63 -15.78
CA ILE A 68 14.36 1.96 -14.64
C ILE A 68 14.43 0.84 -13.59
N ALA A 69 14.31 -0.42 -14.01
CA ALA A 69 14.40 -1.55 -13.10
C ALA A 69 15.76 -1.57 -12.37
N ARG A 70 16.89 -1.38 -13.08
CA ARG A 70 18.22 -1.31 -12.45
C ARG A 70 18.34 -0.19 -11.44
N GLN A 71 17.83 0.99 -11.79
CA GLN A 71 17.84 2.15 -10.90
C GLN A 71 17.01 1.88 -9.64
N THR A 72 15.82 1.31 -9.79
CA THR A 72 14.93 0.94 -8.68
C THR A 72 15.59 -0.09 -7.76
N ILE A 73 16.15 -1.17 -8.32
CA ILE A 73 16.88 -2.20 -7.56
C ILE A 73 18.03 -1.59 -6.76
N ARG A 74 18.81 -0.68 -7.39
CA ARG A 74 19.90 0.03 -6.72
C ARG A 74 19.42 0.95 -5.59
N GLN A 75 18.34 1.70 -5.81
CA GLN A 75 17.74 2.60 -4.81
C GLN A 75 17.18 1.82 -3.60
N ILE A 76 16.68 0.61 -3.81
CA ILE A 76 16.25 -0.29 -2.73
C ILE A 76 17.43 -0.73 -1.87
N GLY A 77 18.65 -0.83 -2.44
CA GLY A 77 19.86 -1.20 -1.73
C GLY A 77 20.45 -2.55 -2.13
N TYR A 78 19.98 -3.18 -3.20
CA TYR A 78 20.60 -4.39 -3.77
C TYR A 78 21.82 -4.00 -4.62
N VAL A 79 22.94 -3.80 -3.94
CA VAL A 79 24.20 -3.31 -4.52
C VAL A 79 25.41 -4.19 -4.22
N TYR A 80 25.23 -5.28 -3.48
CA TYR A 80 26.29 -6.17 -3.07
C TYR A 80 26.45 -7.33 -4.05
N LEU A 81 27.57 -7.32 -4.79
CA LEU A 81 27.94 -8.42 -5.69
C LEU A 81 28.08 -9.73 -4.91
N GLY A 82 27.44 -10.77 -5.39
CA GLY A 82 27.50 -12.10 -4.77
C GLY A 82 26.28 -12.44 -3.89
N ASP A 83 25.40 -11.50 -3.58
CA ASP A 83 24.17 -11.77 -2.84
C ASP A 83 23.09 -12.48 -3.71
N GLY A 84 23.42 -12.83 -4.97
CA GLY A 84 22.54 -13.55 -5.90
C GLY A 84 21.46 -12.71 -6.56
N PHE A 85 21.34 -11.43 -6.18
CA PHE A 85 20.49 -10.43 -6.83
C PHE A 85 21.04 -9.04 -6.53
N ASP A 86 21.56 -8.35 -7.55
CA ASP A 86 22.07 -6.99 -7.44
C ASP A 86 21.83 -6.17 -8.71
N ALA A 87 21.84 -4.85 -8.59
CA ALA A 87 21.49 -3.93 -9.66
C ALA A 87 22.43 -4.01 -10.88
N ASP A 88 23.68 -4.41 -10.72
CA ASP A 88 24.66 -4.41 -11.81
C ASP A 88 24.69 -5.71 -12.60
N SER A 89 24.50 -6.86 -11.91
CA SER A 89 24.61 -8.19 -12.51
C SER A 89 23.27 -8.82 -12.91
N VAL A 90 22.14 -8.41 -12.32
CA VAL A 90 20.82 -9.02 -12.58
C VAL A 90 20.47 -9.00 -14.07
N GLN A 91 20.00 -10.14 -14.58
CA GLN A 91 19.49 -10.27 -15.94
C GLN A 91 18.09 -9.68 -16.03
N ILE A 92 17.89 -8.68 -16.89
CA ILE A 92 16.60 -8.04 -17.10
C ILE A 92 16.04 -8.43 -18.46
N GLN A 93 14.83 -8.98 -18.47
CA GLN A 93 14.07 -9.33 -19.67
C GLN A 93 12.81 -8.49 -19.73
N CYS A 94 12.53 -7.88 -20.89
CA CYS A 94 11.36 -7.03 -21.12
C CYS A 94 10.48 -7.65 -22.20
N HIS A 95 9.24 -7.96 -21.86
CA HIS A 95 8.21 -8.53 -22.73
C HIS A 95 6.96 -7.64 -22.67
N ILE A 96 7.08 -6.42 -23.19
CA ILE A 96 6.02 -5.41 -23.22
C ILE A 96 5.36 -5.39 -24.60
N HIS A 97 4.04 -5.42 -24.60
CA HIS A 97 3.21 -5.35 -25.80
C HIS A 97 2.31 -4.10 -25.75
N THR A 98 1.79 -3.68 -26.91
CA THR A 98 0.74 -2.65 -26.96
C THR A 98 -0.62 -3.28 -26.63
N GLN A 99 -1.46 -2.55 -25.89
CA GLN A 99 -2.79 -3.04 -25.51
C GLN A 99 -3.65 -3.36 -26.76
N SER A 100 -4.45 -4.42 -26.66
CA SER A 100 -5.41 -4.82 -27.70
C SER A 100 -6.41 -3.70 -28.00
N ALA A 101 -6.72 -3.48 -29.30
CA ALA A 101 -7.70 -2.51 -29.75
C ALA A 101 -9.13 -2.79 -29.23
N ASP A 102 -9.47 -4.06 -29.01
CA ASP A 102 -10.80 -4.47 -28.54
C ASP A 102 -11.07 -4.02 -27.09
N ILE A 103 -10.06 -4.05 -26.23
CA ILE A 103 -10.16 -3.56 -24.84
C ILE A 103 -10.28 -2.03 -24.82
N ALA A 104 -9.66 -1.33 -25.79
CA ALA A 104 -9.71 0.11 -25.88
C ALA A 104 -11.11 0.67 -26.26
N LEU A 105 -11.96 -0.10 -26.94
CA LEU A 105 -13.28 0.35 -27.43
C LEU A 105 -14.28 0.68 -26.30
N GLY A 106 -14.21 0.00 -25.16
CA GLY A 106 -15.13 0.23 -24.02
C GLY A 106 -14.58 1.18 -22.95
N THR A 107 -13.31 1.56 -23.03
CA THR A 107 -12.58 2.23 -21.94
C THR A 107 -11.85 3.49 -22.37
N ASN A 108 -12.10 3.99 -23.60
CA ASN A 108 -11.55 5.25 -24.06
C ASN A 108 -12.17 6.44 -23.30
N ASP A 109 -11.51 7.60 -23.32
CA ASP A 109 -11.95 8.79 -22.60
C ASP A 109 -13.33 9.32 -23.09
N GLU A 110 -13.81 8.92 -24.29
CA GLU A 110 -15.11 9.30 -24.85
C GLU A 110 -16.26 8.45 -24.27
N VAL A 111 -16.04 7.15 -24.03
CA VAL A 111 -17.03 6.24 -23.46
C VAL A 111 -17.00 6.31 -21.92
N GLY A 112 -15.85 6.53 -21.32
CA GLY A 112 -15.66 6.76 -19.89
C GLY A 112 -16.02 5.59 -18.99
N GLY A 113 -16.23 4.39 -19.55
CA GLY A 113 -16.59 3.17 -18.82
C GLY A 113 -15.42 2.61 -18.01
N ALA A 114 -15.74 1.84 -16.95
CA ALA A 114 -14.74 1.12 -16.19
C ALA A 114 -14.04 0.09 -17.08
N GLY A 115 -12.70 0.01 -16.95
CA GLY A 115 -11.88 -0.90 -17.75
C GLY A 115 -12.00 -2.36 -17.36
N ASP A 116 -12.59 -2.63 -16.21
CA ASP A 116 -12.81 -3.98 -15.69
C ASP A 116 -14.00 -3.99 -14.73
N GLN A 117 -14.50 -5.18 -14.43
CA GLN A 117 -15.38 -5.41 -13.30
C GLN A 117 -14.56 -5.56 -12.02
N GLY A 118 -15.15 -5.23 -10.86
CA GLY A 118 -14.48 -5.47 -9.59
C GLY A 118 -15.13 -4.80 -8.42
N MET A 119 -14.63 -5.13 -7.22
CA MET A 119 -14.99 -4.49 -5.95
C MET A 119 -13.76 -3.79 -5.39
N MET A 120 -13.93 -2.56 -4.93
CA MET A 120 -12.89 -1.77 -4.30
C MET A 120 -13.34 -1.34 -2.92
N PHE A 121 -12.43 -1.39 -1.95
CA PHE A 121 -12.72 -1.05 -0.57
C PHE A 121 -11.83 0.08 -0.09
N GLY A 122 -12.40 0.96 0.70
CA GLY A 122 -11.70 1.97 1.46
C GLY A 122 -12.12 1.91 2.92
N GLY A 123 -11.19 2.09 3.83
CA GLY A 123 -11.47 2.08 5.26
C GLY A 123 -10.82 3.26 5.98
N ALA A 124 -11.39 3.66 7.11
CA ALA A 124 -10.81 4.63 8.03
C ALA A 124 -11.34 4.39 9.44
N CYS A 125 -10.51 4.69 10.45
CA CYS A 125 -10.91 4.63 11.86
C CYS A 125 -10.14 5.64 12.70
N ASN A 126 -10.65 5.94 13.90
CA ASN A 126 -10.08 6.93 14.81
C ASN A 126 -8.91 6.42 15.68
N GLN A 127 -8.29 5.29 15.33
CA GLN A 127 -7.24 4.69 16.16
C GLN A 127 -5.89 5.41 16.06
N THR A 128 -5.65 6.12 14.96
CA THR A 128 -4.42 6.90 14.73
C THR A 128 -4.74 8.26 14.10
N PRO A 129 -3.81 9.24 14.16
CA PRO A 129 -4.00 10.55 13.50
C PRO A 129 -4.26 10.44 12.01
N GLU A 130 -3.60 9.52 11.31
CA GLU A 130 -3.77 9.26 9.89
C GLU A 130 -5.06 8.50 9.54
N LYS A 131 -5.90 8.19 10.56
CA LYS A 131 -7.15 7.43 10.42
C LYS A 131 -6.94 6.01 9.88
N MET A 132 -5.88 5.37 10.36
CA MET A 132 -5.52 3.98 10.06
C MET A 132 -5.71 3.09 11.30
N PRO A 133 -5.95 1.78 11.10
CA PRO A 133 -5.92 0.82 12.22
C PRO A 133 -4.54 0.77 12.87
N LEU A 134 -4.49 0.80 14.20
CA LEU A 134 -3.24 0.89 14.95
C LEU A 134 -2.23 -0.23 14.63
N PRO A 135 -2.60 -1.52 14.52
CA PRO A 135 -1.64 -2.57 14.18
C PRO A 135 -1.03 -2.39 12.77
N ALA A 136 -1.82 -1.91 11.80
CA ALA A 136 -1.33 -1.60 10.45
C ALA A 136 -0.40 -0.37 10.47
N ALA A 137 -0.76 0.68 11.20
CA ALA A 137 0.06 1.88 11.34
C ALA A 137 1.41 1.56 12.02
N LEU A 138 1.39 0.81 13.12
CA LEU A 138 2.59 0.40 13.85
C LEU A 138 3.51 -0.49 13.02
N SER A 139 2.97 -1.53 12.35
CA SER A 139 3.79 -2.41 11.52
C SER A 139 4.46 -1.65 10.39
N ARG A 140 3.76 -0.71 9.75
CA ARG A 140 4.34 0.18 8.72
C ARG A 140 5.37 1.15 9.28
N ALA A 141 5.13 1.74 10.45
CA ALA A 141 6.08 2.63 11.10
C ALA A 141 7.38 1.89 11.44
N LEU A 142 7.28 0.66 11.94
CA LEU A 142 8.44 -0.22 12.15
C LEU A 142 9.18 -0.52 10.85
N CYS A 143 8.48 -0.83 9.75
CA CYS A 143 9.10 -1.04 8.43
C CYS A 143 9.80 0.21 7.91
N ARG A 144 9.19 1.39 8.02
CA ARG A 144 9.83 2.65 7.63
C ARG A 144 11.11 2.91 8.43
N ARG A 145 11.04 2.72 9.75
CA ARG A 145 12.20 2.89 10.62
C ARG A 145 13.29 1.87 10.33
N LEU A 146 12.90 0.61 10.08
CA LEU A 146 13.83 -0.45 9.67
C LEU A 146 14.54 -0.10 8.36
N THR A 147 13.80 0.39 7.35
CA THR A 147 14.38 0.83 6.08
C THR A 147 15.39 1.96 6.26
N GLN A 148 15.12 2.93 7.14
CA GLN A 148 16.10 3.99 7.47
C GLN A 148 17.36 3.41 8.12
N CYS A 149 17.21 2.43 9.01
CA CYS A 149 18.33 1.73 9.62
C CYS A 149 19.15 0.93 8.59
N ILE A 150 18.49 0.27 7.63
CA ILE A 150 19.13 -0.44 6.52
C ILE A 150 19.99 0.53 5.69
N GLN A 151 19.46 1.70 5.35
CA GLN A 151 20.18 2.72 4.56
C GLN A 151 21.39 3.32 5.29
N SER A 152 21.48 3.21 6.60
CA SER A 152 22.53 3.80 7.43
C SER A 152 23.47 2.78 8.08
N ASN A 153 23.33 1.49 7.78
CA ASN A 153 24.12 0.43 8.38
C ASN A 153 24.44 -0.68 7.36
N ASP A 154 25.66 -0.73 6.88
CA ASP A 154 26.16 -1.68 5.88
C ASP A 154 26.10 -3.16 6.31
N LEU A 155 25.85 -3.46 7.58
CA LEU A 155 25.63 -4.82 8.07
C LEU A 155 24.19 -5.29 7.90
N LEU A 156 23.23 -4.39 7.62
CA LEU A 156 21.87 -4.75 7.27
C LEU A 156 21.70 -4.91 5.76
N ARG A 157 20.68 -5.66 5.34
CA ARG A 157 20.32 -5.90 3.94
C ARG A 157 18.86 -5.52 3.70
N PRO A 158 18.45 -5.28 2.43
CA PRO A 158 17.17 -4.65 2.13
C PRO A 158 15.93 -5.41 2.58
N ASP A 159 15.95 -6.75 2.60
CA ASP A 159 14.78 -7.57 2.91
C ASP A 159 14.48 -7.58 4.42
N GLY A 160 13.21 -7.44 4.74
CA GLY A 160 12.74 -7.49 6.13
C GLY A 160 11.23 -7.47 6.25
N LYS A 161 10.76 -7.90 7.41
CA LYS A 161 9.33 -7.95 7.77
C LYS A 161 9.13 -7.45 9.18
N THR A 162 7.97 -6.84 9.40
CA THR A 162 7.51 -6.44 10.74
C THR A 162 6.09 -6.92 10.95
N GLN A 163 5.75 -7.28 12.18
CA GLN A 163 4.41 -7.68 12.57
C GLN A 163 4.11 -7.14 13.96
N VAL A 164 2.88 -6.69 14.18
CA VAL A 164 2.43 -6.18 15.48
C VAL A 164 1.08 -6.75 15.80
N SER A 165 0.94 -7.29 17.03
CA SER A 165 -0.33 -7.69 17.62
C SER A 165 -0.73 -6.68 18.68
N VAL A 166 -1.92 -6.11 18.53
CA VAL A 166 -2.51 -5.13 19.45
C VAL A 166 -3.67 -5.78 20.19
N GLU A 167 -3.73 -5.54 21.48
CA GLU A 167 -4.83 -5.97 22.35
C GLU A 167 -5.94 -4.92 22.37
N TYR A 168 -7.18 -5.37 22.26
CA TYR A 168 -8.39 -4.55 22.24
C TYR A 168 -9.29 -4.88 23.43
N ASP A 169 -9.92 -3.85 24.01
CA ASP A 169 -10.96 -4.01 25.03
C ASP A 169 -12.31 -4.46 24.41
N GLU A 170 -13.33 -4.60 25.25
CA GLU A 170 -14.67 -4.99 24.80
C GLU A 170 -15.36 -3.93 23.95
N ALA A 171 -14.98 -2.67 24.11
CA ALA A 171 -15.50 -1.55 23.31
C ALA A 171 -14.76 -1.37 21.98
N GLY A 172 -13.73 -2.17 21.70
CA GLY A 172 -12.92 -2.10 20.48
C GLY A 172 -11.83 -1.04 20.52
N ASN A 173 -11.48 -0.51 21.70
CA ASN A 173 -10.34 0.40 21.83
C ASN A 173 -9.04 -0.40 21.97
N ALA A 174 -7.99 0.07 21.30
CA ALA A 174 -6.65 -0.48 21.46
C ALA A 174 -6.10 -0.11 22.85
N VAL A 175 -5.67 -1.12 23.62
CA VAL A 175 -5.23 -0.94 25.02
C VAL A 175 -3.76 -1.27 25.24
N ALA A 176 -3.17 -2.17 24.47
CA ALA A 176 -1.77 -2.56 24.62
C ALA A 176 -1.18 -3.11 23.32
N VAL A 177 0.14 -3.05 23.19
CA VAL A 177 0.91 -3.81 22.21
C VAL A 177 1.36 -5.09 22.86
N ASP A 178 0.81 -6.23 22.41
CA ASP A 178 1.12 -7.55 22.97
C ASP A 178 2.41 -8.15 22.39
N THR A 179 2.52 -8.14 21.04
CA THR A 179 3.64 -8.79 20.35
C THR A 179 4.19 -7.91 19.26
N VAL A 180 5.53 -7.86 19.18
CA VAL A 180 6.27 -7.24 18.05
C VAL A 180 7.23 -8.28 17.47
N VAL A 181 7.15 -8.48 16.14
CA VAL A 181 8.09 -9.34 15.41
C VAL A 181 8.83 -8.47 14.38
N VAL A 182 10.15 -8.58 14.33
CA VAL A 182 11.00 -7.97 13.31
C VAL A 182 11.94 -9.03 12.75
N SER A 183 11.88 -9.26 11.45
CA SER A 183 12.86 -10.06 10.73
C SER A 183 13.58 -9.18 9.73
N VAL A 184 14.91 -9.24 9.70
CA VAL A 184 15.73 -8.42 8.80
C VAL A 184 16.91 -9.23 8.27
N MET A 185 17.11 -9.16 6.97
CA MET A 185 18.27 -9.72 6.30
C MET A 185 19.53 -8.96 6.69
N HIS A 186 20.64 -9.68 6.91
CA HIS A 186 21.88 -9.08 7.41
C HIS A 186 23.13 -9.77 6.85
N SER A 187 24.27 -9.07 6.94
CA SER A 187 25.58 -9.64 6.67
C SER A 187 25.89 -10.79 7.66
N PRO A 188 26.60 -11.85 7.22
CA PRO A 188 27.09 -12.88 8.14
C PRO A 188 28.03 -12.32 9.23
N ASP A 189 28.61 -11.14 9.01
CA ASP A 189 29.49 -10.48 9.99
C ASP A 189 28.73 -9.77 11.11
N PHE A 190 27.41 -9.65 11.02
CA PHE A 190 26.62 -9.01 12.07
C PHE A 190 26.24 -10.05 13.13
N ALA A 191 26.96 -10.02 14.27
CA ALA A 191 26.67 -10.93 15.38
C ALA A 191 25.21 -10.80 15.83
N MET A 192 24.52 -11.92 16.00
CA MET A 192 23.08 -11.97 16.25
C MET A 192 22.66 -11.22 17.51
N GLU A 193 23.48 -11.26 18.57
CA GLU A 193 23.20 -10.53 19.81
C GLU A 193 23.22 -9.02 19.61
N GLU A 194 24.22 -8.52 18.87
CA GLU A 194 24.34 -7.10 18.54
C GLU A 194 23.22 -6.65 17.59
N LEU A 195 22.85 -7.46 16.60
CA LEU A 195 21.73 -7.19 15.73
C LEU A 195 20.43 -7.04 16.53
N ARG A 196 20.12 -7.98 17.43
CA ARG A 196 18.94 -7.92 18.28
C ARG A 196 18.90 -6.67 19.15
N LYS A 197 20.02 -6.31 19.76
CA LYS A 197 20.15 -5.09 20.54
C LYS A 197 19.97 -3.83 19.69
N TYR A 198 20.55 -3.82 18.49
CA TYR A 198 20.42 -2.72 17.53
C TYR A 198 18.95 -2.52 17.11
N ILE A 199 18.27 -3.57 16.67
CA ILE A 199 16.86 -3.48 16.24
C ILE A 199 15.95 -3.11 17.42
N ARG A 200 16.14 -3.69 18.61
CA ARG A 200 15.36 -3.34 19.80
C ARG A 200 15.43 -1.85 20.12
N LYS A 201 16.66 -1.28 20.14
CA LYS A 201 16.89 0.12 20.51
C LYS A 201 16.69 1.12 19.38
N GLY A 202 17.07 0.74 18.15
CA GLY A 202 17.07 1.65 17.00
C GLY A 202 15.78 1.65 16.19
N VAL A 203 14.99 0.56 16.27
CA VAL A 203 13.76 0.40 15.49
C VAL A 203 12.53 0.33 16.41
N ILE A 204 12.46 -0.66 17.31
CA ILE A 204 11.23 -0.96 18.05
C ILE A 204 10.92 0.13 19.08
N ALA A 205 11.86 0.44 19.97
CA ALA A 205 11.63 1.39 21.05
C ALA A 205 11.22 2.79 20.57
N PRO A 206 11.90 3.41 19.57
CA PRO A 206 11.50 4.74 19.10
C PRO A 206 10.11 4.74 18.49
N VAL A 207 9.77 3.74 17.67
CA VAL A 207 8.46 3.66 17.02
C VAL A 207 7.34 3.48 18.03
N LEU A 208 7.50 2.59 19.01
CA LEU A 208 6.49 2.42 20.05
C LEU A 208 6.26 3.72 20.84
N ALA A 209 7.34 4.44 21.18
CA ALA A 209 7.26 5.71 21.88
C ALA A 209 6.51 6.81 21.08
N GLU A 210 6.67 6.86 19.76
CA GLU A 210 5.92 7.77 18.87
C GLU A 210 4.39 7.54 18.96
N TYR A 211 3.97 6.30 19.22
CA TYR A 211 2.56 5.94 19.37
C TYR A 211 2.10 5.86 20.84
N GLY A 212 2.95 6.29 21.79
CA GLY A 212 2.61 6.36 23.21
C GLY A 212 2.74 5.06 24.00
N PHE A 213 3.45 4.07 23.45
CA PHE A 213 3.72 2.78 24.13
C PHE A 213 5.15 2.67 24.62
N ASP A 214 5.35 2.08 25.80
CA ASP A 214 6.68 1.73 26.27
C ASP A 214 7.05 0.32 25.82
N ILE A 215 8.27 0.14 25.31
CA ILE A 215 8.80 -1.17 24.93
C ILE A 215 8.89 -2.14 26.12
N ALA A 216 8.93 -1.63 27.36
CA ALA A 216 8.95 -2.44 28.57
C ALA A 216 7.61 -3.14 28.83
N ASP A 217 6.50 -2.59 28.32
CA ASP A 217 5.16 -3.12 28.49
C ASP A 217 4.78 -4.15 27.42
N VAL A 218 5.61 -4.34 26.40
CA VAL A 218 5.38 -5.34 25.34
C VAL A 218 5.68 -6.73 25.85
N ALA A 219 4.67 -7.60 25.84
CA ALA A 219 4.81 -8.95 26.38
C ALA A 219 5.80 -9.82 25.60
N HIS A 220 5.80 -9.72 24.28
CA HIS A 220 6.62 -10.56 23.39
C HIS A 220 7.33 -9.75 22.32
N ILE A 221 8.66 -9.85 22.27
CA ILE A 221 9.49 -9.23 21.22
C ILE A 221 10.36 -10.32 20.57
N HIS A 222 10.13 -10.53 19.27
CA HIS A 222 10.86 -11.51 18.46
C HIS A 222 11.68 -10.79 17.39
N ILE A 223 13.01 -10.94 17.42
CA ILE A 223 13.92 -10.37 16.43
C ILE A 223 14.74 -11.49 15.82
N ASN A 224 14.58 -11.73 14.51
CA ASN A 224 15.13 -12.89 13.80
C ASN A 224 15.01 -14.16 14.66
N PRO A 225 13.77 -14.62 14.95
CA PRO A 225 13.56 -15.72 15.91
C PRO A 225 14.14 -17.05 15.43
N THR A 226 14.27 -17.25 14.13
CA THR A 226 14.90 -18.46 13.53
C THR A 226 16.43 -18.40 13.51
N GLY A 227 17.04 -17.29 13.95
CA GLY A 227 18.48 -17.08 13.92
C GLY A 227 18.92 -16.29 12.68
N ASN A 228 19.98 -16.74 12.01
CA ASN A 228 20.58 -16.04 10.87
C ASN A 228 19.60 -15.90 9.70
N PHE A 229 19.54 -14.69 9.14
CA PHE A 229 18.82 -14.37 7.92
C PHE A 229 19.79 -13.68 6.93
N VAL A 230 20.68 -14.47 6.36
CA VAL A 230 21.76 -14.00 5.46
C VAL A 230 21.33 -14.10 3.98
N ILE A 231 20.59 -15.15 3.62
CA ILE A 231 20.04 -15.30 2.28
C ILE A 231 18.59 -14.83 2.31
N GLY A 232 18.27 -13.80 1.54
CA GLY A 232 16.96 -13.19 1.45
C GLY A 232 16.77 -12.43 0.15
N GLY A 233 15.75 -11.57 0.11
CA GLY A 233 15.39 -10.87 -1.11
C GLY A 233 15.06 -11.82 -2.26
N PRO A 234 15.16 -11.36 -3.53
CA PRO A 234 14.88 -12.20 -4.70
C PRO A 234 15.76 -13.43 -4.84
N ASN A 235 16.91 -13.49 -4.14
CA ASN A 235 17.74 -14.69 -4.08
C ASN A 235 17.16 -15.78 -3.15
N GLY A 236 16.42 -15.37 -2.13
CA GLY A 236 15.82 -16.30 -1.17
C GLY A 236 14.40 -16.73 -1.55
N ASP A 237 13.65 -15.86 -2.22
CA ASP A 237 12.24 -16.07 -2.58
C ASP A 237 11.89 -15.28 -3.84
N THR A 238 11.02 -15.85 -4.67
CA THR A 238 10.53 -15.18 -5.89
C THR A 238 9.47 -14.13 -5.55
N GLY A 239 9.62 -12.92 -6.10
CA GLY A 239 8.67 -11.83 -5.97
C GLY A 239 7.88 -11.57 -7.25
N LEU A 240 6.62 -11.17 -7.09
CA LEU A 240 5.74 -10.74 -8.17
C LEU A 240 4.96 -9.49 -7.78
N THR A 241 4.67 -8.65 -8.77
CA THR A 241 3.78 -7.50 -8.62
C THR A 241 2.41 -7.95 -8.11
N GLY A 242 1.85 -7.20 -7.15
CA GLY A 242 0.49 -7.43 -6.66
C GLY A 242 0.32 -8.58 -5.68
N ARG A 243 1.39 -9.10 -5.07
CA ARG A 243 1.32 -10.16 -4.05
C ARG A 243 1.36 -9.66 -2.61
N LYS A 244 1.38 -8.34 -2.38
CA LYS A 244 1.36 -7.73 -1.05
C LYS A 244 0.20 -6.77 -0.84
N ILE A 245 -0.96 -7.08 -1.45
CA ILE A 245 -2.15 -6.22 -1.48
C ILE A 245 -2.72 -5.89 -0.09
N ILE A 246 -2.55 -6.76 0.88
CA ILE A 246 -2.99 -6.53 2.27
C ILE A 246 -2.02 -5.58 2.99
N VAL A 247 -0.71 -5.72 2.75
CA VAL A 247 0.32 -4.76 3.21
C VAL A 247 0.10 -3.39 2.57
N ASP A 248 -0.29 -3.34 1.31
CA ASP A 248 -0.57 -2.10 0.58
C ASP A 248 -1.75 -1.33 1.16
N THR A 249 -2.72 -2.00 1.80
CA THR A 249 -3.98 -1.42 2.25
C THR A 249 -4.09 -1.27 3.76
N TYR A 250 -4.72 -2.17 4.48
CA TYR A 250 -5.10 -1.99 5.88
C TYR A 250 -4.58 -3.08 6.81
N GLY A 251 -3.64 -3.92 6.37
CA GLY A 251 -3.08 -5.01 7.18
C GLY A 251 -4.13 -6.03 7.63
N GLY A 252 -5.20 -6.21 6.85
CA GLY A 252 -6.28 -7.16 7.13
C GLY A 252 -7.43 -6.61 7.98
N TYR A 253 -7.35 -5.35 8.45
CA TYR A 253 -8.37 -4.77 9.33
C TYR A 253 -9.67 -4.45 8.58
N PHE A 254 -9.57 -3.93 7.37
CA PHE A 254 -10.68 -3.72 6.44
C PHE A 254 -10.60 -4.68 5.26
N SER A 255 -11.73 -4.89 4.60
CA SER A 255 -11.84 -5.77 3.42
C SER A 255 -10.94 -5.29 2.26
N HIS A 256 -10.64 -6.21 1.37
CA HIS A 256 -9.92 -5.96 0.11
C HIS A 256 -10.67 -6.61 -1.06
N GLY A 257 -10.74 -5.93 -2.21
CA GLY A 257 -11.44 -6.43 -3.39
C GLY A 257 -10.65 -7.43 -4.22
N GLY A 258 -9.36 -7.64 -3.91
CA GLY A 258 -8.47 -8.57 -4.61
C GLY A 258 -7.63 -7.92 -5.72
N GLY A 259 -7.97 -6.72 -6.20
CA GLY A 259 -7.24 -6.02 -7.25
C GLY A 259 -5.92 -5.40 -6.74
N ALA A 260 -4.80 -5.71 -7.39
CA ALA A 260 -3.51 -5.08 -7.13
C ALA A 260 -3.48 -3.65 -7.67
N PHE A 261 -2.70 -2.78 -7.00
CA PHE A 261 -2.53 -1.37 -7.41
C PHE A 261 -1.29 -1.16 -8.26
N SER A 262 -0.14 -1.68 -7.80
CA SER A 262 1.15 -1.46 -8.45
C SER A 262 1.16 -1.92 -9.91
N GLY A 263 1.85 -1.18 -10.76
CA GLY A 263 1.95 -1.47 -12.19
C GLY A 263 0.76 -0.99 -13.04
N LYS A 264 -0.28 -0.43 -12.42
CA LYS A 264 -1.51 0.02 -13.10
C LYS A 264 -1.59 1.55 -13.16
N ASP A 265 -1.90 2.10 -14.34
CA ASP A 265 -2.29 3.51 -14.48
C ASP A 265 -3.67 3.79 -13.86
N PRO A 266 -4.04 5.06 -13.59
CA PRO A 266 -5.26 5.40 -12.86
C PRO A 266 -6.58 5.08 -13.59
N THR A 267 -6.57 4.66 -14.83
CA THR A 267 -7.78 4.23 -15.54
C THR A 267 -8.28 2.86 -15.07
N LYS A 268 -7.42 2.09 -14.42
CA LYS A 268 -7.77 0.82 -13.78
C LYS A 268 -8.45 1.11 -12.44
N VAL A 269 -9.74 0.76 -12.36
CA VAL A 269 -10.58 1.02 -11.18
C VAL A 269 -10.12 0.27 -9.93
N ASP A 270 -9.39 -0.84 -10.08
CA ASP A 270 -8.73 -1.51 -8.96
C ASP A 270 -7.90 -0.53 -8.12
N ARG A 271 -7.17 0.37 -8.77
CA ARG A 271 -6.35 1.39 -8.13
C ARG A 271 -7.16 2.64 -7.82
N SER A 272 -7.74 3.30 -8.82
CA SER A 272 -8.42 4.58 -8.65
C SER A 272 -9.67 4.48 -7.78
N GLY A 273 -10.45 3.42 -7.92
CA GLY A 273 -11.64 3.15 -7.11
C GLY A 273 -11.30 2.90 -5.63
N ALA A 274 -10.23 2.15 -5.35
CA ALA A 274 -9.77 1.93 -3.98
C ALA A 274 -9.27 3.23 -3.32
N TYR A 275 -8.57 4.09 -4.09
CA TYR A 275 -8.14 5.41 -3.60
C TYR A 275 -9.32 6.32 -3.31
N MET A 276 -10.35 6.32 -4.18
CA MET A 276 -11.56 7.09 -3.94
C MET A 276 -12.36 6.55 -2.75
N ALA A 277 -12.45 5.25 -2.59
CA ALA A 277 -13.09 4.62 -1.42
C ALA A 277 -12.37 5.01 -0.11
N ARG A 278 -11.02 5.05 -0.10
CA ARG A 278 -10.23 5.55 1.03
C ARG A 278 -10.51 7.03 1.29
N TYR A 279 -10.51 7.86 0.26
CA TYR A 279 -10.83 9.28 0.39
C TYR A 279 -12.19 9.50 1.05
N MET A 280 -13.22 8.80 0.59
CA MET A 280 -14.57 8.88 1.14
C MET A 280 -14.64 8.40 2.60
N ALA A 281 -14.07 7.24 2.91
CA ALA A 281 -14.05 6.69 4.26
C ALA A 281 -13.34 7.63 5.25
N LYS A 282 -12.19 8.18 4.86
CA LYS A 282 -11.43 9.11 5.70
C LYS A 282 -12.22 10.39 5.97
N ASN A 283 -12.90 10.94 4.98
CA ASN A 283 -13.71 12.15 5.12
C ASN A 283 -14.95 11.92 6.00
N LEU A 284 -15.59 10.75 5.96
CA LEU A 284 -16.70 10.42 6.89
C LEU A 284 -16.21 10.39 8.35
N VAL A 285 -15.06 9.76 8.61
CA VAL A 285 -14.48 9.70 9.96
C VAL A 285 -14.01 11.07 10.42
N GLU A 286 -13.37 11.86 9.54
CA GLU A 286 -12.92 13.22 9.85
C GLU A 286 -14.08 14.18 10.10
N ALA A 287 -15.21 14.01 9.41
CA ALA A 287 -16.45 14.76 9.65
C ALA A 287 -17.10 14.42 11.00
N GLY A 288 -16.63 13.37 11.68
CA GLY A 288 -17.20 12.87 12.94
C GLY A 288 -18.52 12.10 12.74
N LEU A 289 -18.80 11.63 11.53
CA LEU A 289 -20.04 10.89 11.23
C LEU A 289 -19.97 9.43 11.67
N ALA A 290 -18.78 8.88 11.86
CA ALA A 290 -18.53 7.58 12.48
C ALA A 290 -17.12 7.51 13.05
N SER A 291 -16.85 6.62 13.99
CA SER A 291 -15.48 6.37 14.48
C SER A 291 -14.71 5.34 13.66
N GLN A 292 -15.45 4.51 12.90
CA GLN A 292 -14.90 3.50 11.98
C GLN A 292 -15.84 3.36 10.78
N VAL A 293 -15.26 3.32 9.56
CA VAL A 293 -16.03 3.23 8.31
C VAL A 293 -15.31 2.35 7.31
N GLN A 294 -16.07 1.53 6.60
CA GLN A 294 -15.68 0.88 5.35
C GLN A 294 -16.61 1.35 4.22
N VAL A 295 -16.03 1.74 3.10
CA VAL A 295 -16.75 2.08 1.87
C VAL A 295 -16.43 1.03 0.81
N GLN A 296 -17.45 0.48 0.17
CA GLN A 296 -17.33 -0.41 -0.99
C GLN A 296 -17.81 0.31 -2.24
N LEU A 297 -17.02 0.24 -3.31
CA LEU A 297 -17.42 0.55 -4.68
C LEU A 297 -17.39 -0.73 -5.51
N ALA A 298 -18.35 -0.90 -6.42
CA ALA A 298 -18.30 -2.00 -7.39
C ALA A 298 -18.60 -1.46 -8.80
N TYR A 299 -17.84 -1.97 -9.77
CA TYR A 299 -17.99 -1.58 -11.18
C TYR A 299 -18.26 -2.80 -12.06
N ALA A 300 -18.93 -2.56 -13.18
CA ALA A 300 -19.04 -3.49 -14.30
C ALA A 300 -18.23 -2.96 -15.47
N ILE A 301 -17.61 -3.84 -16.23
CA ILE A 301 -16.79 -3.47 -17.41
C ILE A 301 -17.65 -2.66 -18.39
N GLY A 302 -17.09 -1.57 -18.92
CA GLY A 302 -17.76 -0.68 -19.87
C GLY A 302 -18.84 0.22 -19.27
N VAL A 303 -19.14 0.15 -17.97
CA VAL A 303 -20.12 0.99 -17.29
C VAL A 303 -19.40 2.07 -16.47
N ALA A 304 -19.74 3.35 -16.71
CA ALA A 304 -19.09 4.47 -16.05
C ALA A 304 -19.50 4.63 -14.57
N GLN A 305 -20.79 4.47 -14.28
CA GLN A 305 -21.27 4.60 -12.90
C GLN A 305 -21.05 3.30 -12.13
N PRO A 306 -20.68 3.36 -10.82
CA PRO A 306 -20.61 2.16 -10.01
C PRO A 306 -21.96 1.47 -9.91
N VAL A 307 -21.98 0.14 -10.08
CA VAL A 307 -23.18 -0.68 -9.92
C VAL A 307 -23.65 -0.75 -8.48
N SER A 308 -22.73 -0.57 -7.52
CA SER A 308 -23.08 -0.38 -6.11
C SER A 308 -22.10 0.53 -5.40
N VAL A 309 -22.61 1.26 -4.39
CA VAL A 309 -21.85 2.00 -3.38
C VAL A 309 -22.48 1.63 -2.03
N ARG A 310 -21.66 1.19 -1.08
CA ARG A 310 -22.10 0.84 0.26
C ARG A 310 -21.17 1.43 1.29
N VAL A 311 -21.74 2.01 2.33
CA VAL A 311 -21.04 2.36 3.58
C VAL A 311 -21.39 1.31 4.63
N ASP A 312 -20.43 0.98 5.48
CA ASP A 312 -20.61 0.20 6.70
C ASP A 312 -19.84 0.90 7.82
N SER A 313 -20.56 1.44 8.77
CA SER A 313 -19.99 2.15 9.93
C SER A 313 -19.71 1.23 11.11
N TYR A 314 -19.94 -0.08 10.98
CA TYR A 314 -19.80 -1.06 12.07
C TYR A 314 -20.60 -0.68 13.32
N GLY A 315 -21.73 0.00 13.14
CA GLY A 315 -22.60 0.49 14.23
C GLY A 315 -22.05 1.71 14.98
N THR A 316 -21.01 2.37 14.47
CA THR A 316 -20.42 3.58 15.08
C THR A 316 -20.95 4.89 14.47
N GLY A 317 -21.87 4.79 13.49
CA GLY A 317 -22.42 5.94 12.80
C GLY A 317 -23.32 6.80 13.68
N VAL A 318 -23.23 8.12 13.51
CA VAL A 318 -24.15 9.10 14.14
C VAL A 318 -25.38 9.36 13.28
N ILE A 319 -25.34 8.97 12.01
CA ILE A 319 -26.45 8.89 11.06
C ILE A 319 -26.45 7.47 10.45
N SER A 320 -27.48 7.09 9.71
CA SER A 320 -27.58 5.76 9.09
C SER A 320 -26.51 5.55 8.02
N ASP A 321 -26.13 4.30 7.75
CA ASP A 321 -25.20 3.93 6.68
C ASP A 321 -25.80 4.27 5.30
N GLU A 322 -27.12 4.21 5.17
CA GLU A 322 -27.87 4.62 3.98
C GLU A 322 -27.76 6.13 3.73
N ASP A 323 -27.88 6.95 4.77
CA ASP A 323 -27.72 8.41 4.68
C ASP A 323 -26.28 8.77 4.33
N MET A 324 -25.28 8.14 4.95
CA MET A 324 -23.87 8.33 4.59
C MET A 324 -23.62 7.98 3.12
N THR A 325 -24.21 6.86 2.65
CA THR A 325 -24.11 6.44 1.25
C THR A 325 -24.72 7.46 0.30
N ALA A 326 -25.90 8.01 0.65
CA ALA A 326 -26.58 9.04 -0.14
C ALA A 326 -25.77 10.34 -0.21
N LEU A 327 -25.20 10.80 0.92
CA LEU A 327 -24.32 11.97 0.96
C LEU A 327 -23.08 11.79 0.07
N LEU A 328 -22.42 10.63 0.11
CA LEU A 328 -21.26 10.38 -0.74
C LEU A 328 -21.64 10.39 -2.23
N ARG A 329 -22.77 9.79 -2.62
CA ARG A 329 -23.27 9.82 -4.00
C ARG A 329 -23.62 11.24 -4.48
N GLN A 330 -24.11 12.09 -3.59
CA GLN A 330 -24.40 13.49 -3.89
C GLN A 330 -23.13 14.31 -4.08
N CYS A 331 -22.08 14.06 -3.27
CA CYS A 331 -20.88 14.91 -3.22
C CYS A 331 -19.77 14.45 -4.16
N CYS A 332 -19.79 13.20 -4.66
CA CYS A 332 -18.66 12.60 -5.39
C CYS A 332 -19.08 12.13 -6.78
N ASP A 333 -18.34 12.55 -7.81
CA ASP A 333 -18.39 11.91 -9.11
C ASP A 333 -17.59 10.62 -9.08
N LEU A 334 -18.30 9.50 -9.01
CA LEU A 334 -17.73 8.15 -8.89
C LEU A 334 -17.46 7.47 -10.25
N THR A 335 -17.57 8.19 -11.36
CA THR A 335 -17.09 7.68 -12.65
C THR A 335 -15.56 7.59 -12.64
N PRO A 336 -14.93 6.65 -13.38
CA PRO A 336 -13.47 6.57 -13.48
C PRO A 336 -12.82 7.93 -13.82
N ALA A 337 -13.39 8.67 -14.79
CA ALA A 337 -12.91 9.99 -15.16
C ALA A 337 -13.08 11.02 -14.03
N GLY A 338 -14.21 10.97 -13.30
CA GLY A 338 -14.47 11.82 -12.14
C GLY A 338 -13.47 11.60 -11.02
N ILE A 339 -13.17 10.35 -10.71
CA ILE A 339 -12.17 9.96 -9.69
C ILE A 339 -10.79 10.46 -10.08
N ILE A 340 -10.35 10.18 -11.33
CA ILE A 340 -9.04 10.62 -11.84
C ILE A 340 -8.89 12.13 -11.73
N ARG A 341 -9.91 12.88 -12.09
CA ARG A 341 -9.93 14.35 -12.01
C ARG A 341 -9.93 14.84 -10.57
N LYS A 342 -10.79 14.28 -9.69
CA LYS A 342 -10.90 14.69 -8.28
C LYS A 342 -9.60 14.47 -7.52
N LEU A 343 -8.93 13.35 -7.74
CA LEU A 343 -7.72 12.97 -7.04
C LEU A 343 -6.43 13.31 -7.82
N ASP A 344 -6.55 13.95 -8.99
CA ASP A 344 -5.43 14.35 -9.86
C ASP A 344 -4.41 13.21 -10.07
N LEU A 345 -4.91 12.07 -10.54
CA LEU A 345 -4.18 10.80 -10.58
C LEU A 345 -3.27 10.63 -11.81
N ARG A 346 -3.27 11.55 -12.79
CA ARG A 346 -2.41 11.44 -13.98
C ARG A 346 -0.98 11.94 -13.75
N ARG A 347 -0.61 12.23 -12.52
CA ARG A 347 0.75 12.63 -12.13
C ARG A 347 1.62 11.42 -11.78
N PRO A 348 2.96 11.54 -11.88
CA PRO A 348 3.89 10.50 -11.45
C PRO A 348 4.01 10.50 -9.92
N ILE A 349 3.10 9.81 -9.22
CA ILE A 349 2.97 9.81 -7.76
C ILE A 349 2.93 8.40 -7.16
N TYR A 350 3.27 7.36 -7.94
CA TYR A 350 3.01 5.97 -7.59
C TYR A 350 4.23 5.21 -7.04
N ALA A 351 5.43 5.45 -7.55
CA ALA A 351 6.64 4.73 -7.12
C ALA A 351 6.86 4.77 -5.59
N ASP A 352 6.54 5.90 -4.96
CA ASP A 352 6.68 6.11 -3.53
C ASP A 352 5.65 5.33 -2.68
N THR A 353 4.48 5.02 -3.26
CA THR A 353 3.42 4.26 -2.58
C THR A 353 3.76 2.77 -2.49
N ALA A 354 4.40 2.21 -3.50
CA ALA A 354 4.81 0.81 -3.52
C ALA A 354 5.70 0.44 -2.32
N ALA A 355 6.58 1.37 -1.91
CA ALA A 355 7.54 1.14 -0.82
C ALA A 355 6.95 1.35 0.59
N ARG A 356 5.86 2.13 0.73
CA ARG A 356 5.38 2.63 2.03
C ARG A 356 3.97 2.19 2.39
N GLY A 357 3.29 1.45 1.52
CA GLY A 357 1.85 1.24 1.54
C GLY A 357 1.11 2.42 0.91
N HIS A 358 -0.13 2.21 0.48
CA HIS A 358 -0.85 3.20 -0.32
C HIS A 358 -1.68 4.17 0.54
N PHE A 359 -2.04 3.79 1.77
CA PHE A 359 -2.92 4.58 2.65
C PHE A 359 -2.23 5.04 3.92
N GLY A 360 -2.70 6.16 4.50
CA GLY A 360 -2.12 6.77 5.69
C GLY A 360 -0.83 7.55 5.41
N LEU A 361 -0.55 7.91 4.15
CA LEU A 361 0.60 8.72 3.75
C LEU A 361 0.20 10.18 3.59
N GLU A 362 0.81 11.05 4.38
CA GLU A 362 0.59 12.50 4.25
C GLU A 362 0.93 13.01 2.84
N GLY A 363 0.18 14.00 2.36
CA GLY A 363 0.38 14.64 1.06
C GLY A 363 -0.18 13.89 -0.15
N ARG A 364 -0.78 12.71 0.03
CA ARG A 364 -1.45 12.00 -1.06
C ARG A 364 -2.85 12.57 -1.31
N PRO A 365 -3.30 12.68 -2.58
CA PRO A 365 -4.61 13.24 -2.90
C PRO A 365 -5.77 12.53 -2.21
N TRP A 366 -5.71 11.22 -2.10
CA TRP A 366 -6.74 10.39 -1.45
C TRP A 366 -6.69 10.41 0.09
N GLU A 367 -5.71 11.10 0.66
CA GLU A 367 -5.62 11.33 2.10
C GLU A 367 -6.11 12.74 2.52
N GLN A 368 -6.56 13.56 1.58
CA GLN A 368 -7.14 14.87 1.88
C GLN A 368 -8.50 14.74 2.57
N THR A 369 -8.83 15.73 3.41
CA THR A 369 -10.07 15.77 4.21
C THR A 369 -10.95 16.98 3.87
N ASP A 370 -10.80 17.51 2.66
CA ASP A 370 -11.51 18.68 2.14
C ASP A 370 -13.03 18.47 1.98
N LEU A 371 -13.48 17.22 1.90
CA LEU A 371 -14.90 16.87 1.86
C LEU A 371 -15.55 16.83 3.25
N ALA A 372 -14.79 16.65 4.32
CA ALA A 372 -15.32 16.48 5.68
C ALA A 372 -16.21 17.65 6.16
N PRO A 373 -15.85 18.94 5.96
CA PRO A 373 -16.73 20.05 6.35
C PRO A 373 -18.08 20.03 5.62
N ILE A 374 -18.08 19.66 4.34
CA ILE A 374 -19.28 19.58 3.50
C ILE A 374 -20.19 18.45 4.00
N LEU A 375 -19.63 17.27 4.25
CA LEU A 375 -20.37 16.13 4.80
C LEU A 375 -21.01 16.46 6.15
N LYS A 376 -20.25 17.13 7.03
CA LYS A 376 -20.75 17.54 8.33
C LYS A 376 -21.92 18.53 8.23
N GLU A 377 -21.85 19.51 7.33
CA GLU A 377 -22.93 20.47 7.10
C GLU A 377 -24.18 19.79 6.53
N LEU A 378 -24.04 18.90 5.57
CA LEU A 378 -25.15 18.19 4.96
C LEU A 378 -25.80 17.21 5.94
N ALA A 379 -25.01 16.48 6.71
CA ALA A 379 -25.52 15.56 7.73
C ALA A 379 -26.33 16.27 8.83
N ALA A 380 -25.98 17.51 9.16
CA ALA A 380 -26.73 18.29 10.14
C ALA A 380 -28.15 18.72 9.65
N LYS A 381 -28.45 18.50 8.37
CA LYS A 381 -29.77 18.84 7.78
C LYS A 381 -30.67 17.61 7.62
N LEU A 382 -30.17 16.41 7.94
CA LEU A 382 -30.94 15.16 7.99
C LEU A 382 -31.62 14.98 9.35
#